data_b9e38a02263b52b4584c8e375ff6fa00
#
_entry.id   b9e38a02263b52b4584c8e375ff6fa00
#
_cell.length_a   1.000
_cell.length_b   1.000
_cell.length_c   1.000
_cell.angle_alpha   90.00
_cell.angle_beta   90.00
_cell.angle_gamma   90.00
#
_symmetry.space_group_name_H-M   'P 1'
#
loop_
_entity.id
_entity.type
_entity.pdbx_description
1 polymer ?
#
loop_
_entity_poly.entity_id
_entity_poly.type
_entity_poly.pdbx_seq_one_letter_code
_entity_poly.pdbx_strand_id
1 'polypeptide(L)'
;PLTTFHFYAAYAKSGLSVVEASTSLNFQPSNQTKKPFFMKEAAAATVYRRKYSPPVYRVSEVDLDISLYEEETFVSCRIKVRVEGNKDCSRTPLVLNGEELELLEIKLDGDLLDRNEFVHDSESLTISKVPDSFLLETKVRIHPEKNTSLEGLYRSGSLFCTQCEAEGFRRITFFPDRPDVMACYRTRIEADAEHYPVLLSNGNPTGSGILENGRHWAVWEDPFPKPSYLFAMVAGELECLEDRYTTVSGRKVTLRIYVEPGNLERSRHAMWSLKESMEWDEQRFGREYDL
;
A
#
# COMPACT_ATOMS: atom_id res chain seq x y z
N PRO A 1 -11.56 -12.64 21.50
CA PRO A 1 -11.43 -11.79 20.32
C PRO A 1 -11.26 -12.68 19.09
N LEU A 2 -12.14 -12.51 18.12
CA LEU A 2 -12.04 -13.23 16.83
C LEU A 2 -10.97 -12.49 16.02
N THR A 3 -9.85 -13.16 15.78
CA THR A 3 -8.78 -12.64 14.91
C THR A 3 -9.11 -12.99 13.46
N THR A 4 -9.04 -12.00 12.58
CA THR A 4 -9.45 -12.14 11.17
C THR A 4 -8.22 -12.04 10.27
N PHE A 5 -8.01 -13.02 9.40
CA PHE A 5 -6.98 -13.04 8.38
C PHE A 5 -7.55 -12.57 7.04
N HIS A 6 -6.90 -11.61 6.40
CA HIS A 6 -7.28 -11.14 5.08
C HIS A 6 -6.15 -11.43 4.09
N PHE A 7 -6.43 -12.28 3.13
CA PHE A 7 -5.49 -12.55 2.03
C PHE A 7 -5.96 -11.78 0.79
N TYR A 8 -5.11 -10.89 0.27
CA TYR A 8 -5.37 -10.14 -0.94
C TYR A 8 -4.74 -10.87 -2.12
N ALA A 9 -5.55 -11.52 -2.95
CA ALA A 9 -5.10 -12.01 -4.24
C ALA A 9 -5.29 -10.89 -5.28
N ALA A 10 -4.34 -9.96 -5.36
CA ALA A 10 -4.26 -9.04 -6.49
C ALA A 10 -3.77 -9.84 -7.71
N TYR A 11 -4.68 -10.29 -8.55
CA TYR A 11 -4.33 -10.91 -9.82
C TYR A 11 -4.05 -9.81 -10.84
N ALA A 12 -2.77 -9.48 -11.04
CA ALA A 12 -2.36 -8.77 -12.23
C ALA A 12 -2.64 -9.67 -13.44
N LYS A 13 -3.48 -9.23 -14.36
CA LYS A 13 -3.66 -9.86 -15.68
C LYS A 13 -2.35 -9.76 -16.48
N SER A 14 -1.39 -10.65 -16.23
CA SER A 14 -0.38 -10.96 -17.22
C SER A 14 -1.01 -11.90 -18.24
N GLY A 15 -1.42 -11.36 -19.38
CA GLY A 15 -1.89 -12.14 -20.51
C GLY A 15 -0.75 -12.96 -21.11
N LEU A 16 -0.63 -14.20 -20.70
CA LEU A 16 0.09 -15.27 -21.42
C LEU A 16 -0.94 -16.33 -21.76
N SER A 17 -1.57 -16.17 -22.92
CA SER A 17 -2.29 -17.27 -23.58
C SER A 17 -1.29 -18.01 -24.47
N VAL A 18 -0.91 -19.22 -24.04
CA VAL A 18 -0.36 -20.21 -24.97
C VAL A 18 -1.56 -20.81 -25.72
N VAL A 19 -1.72 -20.45 -26.98
CA VAL A 19 -2.56 -21.20 -27.93
C VAL A 19 -1.68 -21.53 -29.12
N GLU A 20 -1.25 -22.77 -29.20
CA GLU A 20 -0.88 -23.38 -30.46
C GLU A 20 -2.14 -23.62 -31.29
N ALA A 21 -2.27 -22.93 -32.39
CA ALA A 21 -3.13 -23.33 -33.51
C ALA A 21 -2.48 -22.88 -34.83
N SER A 22 -1.93 -23.84 -35.51
CA SER A 22 -1.49 -23.74 -36.91
C SER A 22 -2.69 -23.48 -37.81
N THR A 23 -2.75 -22.31 -38.45
CA THR A 23 -3.42 -22.14 -39.76
C THR A 23 -2.78 -20.96 -40.51
N SER A 24 -2.26 -21.27 -41.64
CA SER A 24 -1.70 -20.39 -42.63
C SER A 24 -2.75 -19.44 -43.20
N LEU A 25 -2.59 -18.12 -43.00
CA LEU A 25 -3.24 -17.09 -43.81
C LEU A 25 -2.21 -16.03 -44.20
N ASN A 26 -2.03 -15.88 -45.50
CA ASN A 26 -1.21 -14.85 -46.13
C ASN A 26 -1.74 -13.45 -45.81
N PHE A 27 -0.92 -12.66 -45.13
CA PHE A 27 -1.14 -11.22 -44.99
C PHE A 27 0.03 -10.48 -45.66
N GLN A 28 -0.29 -9.66 -46.68
CA GLN A 28 0.64 -8.70 -47.23
C GLN A 28 0.93 -7.56 -46.26
N PRO A 29 2.16 -7.08 -46.14
CA PRO A 29 2.50 -6.01 -45.20
C PRO A 29 2.15 -4.64 -45.80
N SER A 30 1.23 -3.91 -45.15
CA SER A 30 1.11 -2.48 -45.38
C SER A 30 2.23 -1.74 -44.62
N ASN A 31 3.09 -1.06 -45.35
CA ASN A 31 4.13 -0.18 -44.85
C ASN A 31 3.51 1.01 -44.04
N GLN A 32 3.43 0.88 -42.75
CA GLN A 32 3.44 2.02 -41.83
C GLN A 32 4.52 1.78 -40.79
N THR A 33 5.62 2.50 -40.92
CA THR A 33 6.72 2.58 -39.97
C THR A 33 6.22 3.24 -38.68
N LYS A 34 5.68 2.44 -37.74
CA LYS A 34 5.59 2.85 -36.34
C LYS A 34 7.00 2.79 -35.76
N LYS A 35 7.59 3.96 -35.47
CA LYS A 35 8.81 4.04 -34.67
C LYS A 35 8.55 3.33 -33.36
N PRO A 36 9.41 2.38 -32.91
CA PRO A 36 9.28 1.78 -31.60
C PRO A 36 9.53 2.89 -30.55
N PHE A 37 8.56 3.11 -29.70
CA PHE A 37 8.69 3.95 -28.52
C PHE A 37 9.54 3.15 -27.51
N PHE A 38 10.85 3.23 -27.63
CA PHE A 38 11.75 2.79 -26.57
C PHE A 38 11.64 3.80 -25.44
N MET A 39 10.86 3.50 -24.43
CA MET A 39 11.10 4.08 -23.11
C MET A 39 12.51 3.66 -22.71
N LYS A 40 13.40 4.63 -22.64
CA LYS A 40 14.72 4.46 -22.06
C LYS A 40 14.47 4.27 -20.56
N GLU A 41 14.36 3.02 -20.10
CA GLU A 41 14.54 2.73 -18.69
C GLU A 41 15.89 3.31 -18.29
N ALA A 42 15.88 4.29 -17.40
CA ALA A 42 17.10 4.81 -16.82
C ALA A 42 17.80 3.59 -16.18
N ALA A 43 19.03 3.29 -16.61
CA ALA A 43 19.77 2.16 -16.09
C ALA A 43 19.81 2.30 -14.54
N ALA A 44 19.26 1.30 -13.84
CA ALA A 44 19.21 1.28 -12.41
C ALA A 44 20.61 1.54 -11.82
N ALA A 45 20.73 2.54 -10.96
CA ALA A 45 22.01 2.90 -10.35
C ALA A 45 22.46 1.75 -9.44
N THR A 46 23.74 1.34 -9.55
CA THR A 46 24.28 0.29 -8.70
C THR A 46 24.33 0.74 -7.24
N VAL A 47 23.61 0.03 -6.37
CA VAL A 47 23.61 0.25 -4.92
C VAL A 47 24.69 -0.63 -4.28
N TYR A 48 25.62 -0.02 -3.57
CA TYR A 48 26.72 -0.74 -2.91
C TYR A 48 26.43 -0.90 -1.42
N ARG A 49 26.47 -2.13 -0.90
CA ARG A 49 26.25 -2.44 0.54
C ARG A 49 27.13 -1.60 1.47
N ARG A 50 28.38 -1.30 1.07
CA ARG A 50 29.30 -0.46 1.84
C ARG A 50 28.85 0.99 2.01
N LYS A 51 27.87 1.45 1.22
CA LYS A 51 27.28 2.80 1.32
C LYS A 51 26.03 2.82 2.18
N TYR A 52 25.60 1.68 2.72
CA TYR A 52 24.48 1.63 3.63
C TYR A 52 24.76 2.43 4.89
N SER A 53 23.82 3.26 5.28
CA SER A 53 23.77 3.95 6.56
C SER A 53 22.38 3.78 7.17
N PRO A 54 22.29 3.42 8.47
CA PRO A 54 21.00 3.37 9.15
C PRO A 54 20.29 4.72 9.10
N PRO A 55 18.93 4.71 9.06
CA PRO A 55 18.15 5.95 9.05
C PRO A 55 18.48 6.79 10.30
N VAL A 56 18.47 8.11 10.13
CA VAL A 56 18.64 9.06 11.25
C VAL A 56 17.34 9.19 12.03
N TYR A 57 16.22 9.11 11.33
CA TYR A 57 14.89 9.22 11.88
C TYR A 57 14.17 7.89 11.82
N ARG A 58 13.46 7.54 12.89
CA ARG A 58 12.53 6.41 12.94
C ARG A 58 11.09 6.90 12.92
N VAL A 59 10.26 6.20 12.19
CA VAL A 59 8.80 6.34 12.26
C VAL A 59 8.27 5.16 13.07
N SER A 60 7.50 5.44 14.12
CA SER A 60 6.90 4.39 14.97
C SER A 60 5.44 4.09 14.62
N GLU A 61 4.72 5.10 14.16
CA GLU A 61 3.29 5.01 13.85
C GLU A 61 3.00 5.77 12.58
N VAL A 62 2.13 5.19 11.75
CA VAL A 62 1.57 5.78 10.54
C VAL A 62 0.06 5.73 10.65
N ASP A 63 -0.60 6.88 10.58
CA ASP A 63 -2.06 6.99 10.54
C ASP A 63 -2.44 7.61 9.19
N LEU A 64 -3.14 6.82 8.38
CA LEU A 64 -3.60 7.18 7.05
C LEU A 64 -5.11 7.38 7.04
N ASP A 65 -5.56 8.48 6.46
CA ASP A 65 -6.96 8.72 6.09
C ASP A 65 -7.01 8.93 4.57
N ILE A 66 -7.61 7.97 3.86
CA ILE A 66 -7.63 7.89 2.41
C ILE A 66 -9.07 8.05 1.93
N SER A 67 -9.37 9.17 1.27
CA SER A 67 -10.68 9.46 0.68
C SER A 67 -10.62 9.24 -0.82
N LEU A 68 -11.23 8.14 -1.28
CA LEU A 68 -11.26 7.73 -2.68
C LEU A 68 -12.41 8.42 -3.43
N TYR A 69 -12.10 9.02 -4.58
CA TYR A 69 -13.05 9.54 -5.56
C TYR A 69 -12.65 9.05 -6.95
N GLU A 70 -13.55 9.21 -7.93
CA GLU A 70 -13.34 8.69 -9.29
C GLU A 70 -12.15 9.32 -10.02
N GLU A 71 -11.94 10.63 -9.85
CA GLU A 71 -10.92 11.39 -10.60
C GLU A 71 -9.73 11.82 -9.72
N GLU A 72 -9.82 11.64 -8.42
CA GLU A 72 -8.77 12.04 -7.49
C GLU A 72 -8.89 11.26 -6.18
N THR A 73 -7.83 11.23 -5.41
CA THR A 73 -7.79 10.65 -4.07
C THR A 73 -7.04 11.60 -3.15
N PHE A 74 -7.62 11.86 -1.98
CA PHE A 74 -6.96 12.62 -0.93
C PHE A 74 -6.40 11.68 0.11
N VAL A 75 -5.12 11.89 0.45
CA VAL A 75 -4.44 11.13 1.50
C VAL A 75 -3.95 12.10 2.56
N SER A 76 -4.50 11.98 3.77
CA SER A 76 -3.96 12.61 4.97
C SER A 76 -3.12 11.58 5.71
N CYS A 77 -1.87 11.90 5.99
CA CYS A 77 -0.93 11.02 6.66
C CYS A 77 -0.37 11.71 7.89
N ARG A 78 -0.42 11.05 9.04
CA ARG A 78 0.25 11.46 10.28
C ARG A 78 1.29 10.43 10.64
N ILE A 79 2.53 10.86 10.84
CA ILE A 79 3.63 10.00 11.25
C ILE A 79 4.26 10.50 12.53
N LYS A 80 4.49 9.60 13.50
CA LYS A 80 5.29 9.90 14.69
C LYS A 80 6.75 9.60 14.39
N VAL A 81 7.56 10.64 14.43
CA VAL A 81 8.98 10.59 14.07
C VAL A 81 9.84 10.87 15.29
N ARG A 82 10.95 10.14 15.41
CA ARG A 82 11.98 10.40 16.41
C ARG A 82 13.36 10.15 15.85
N VAL A 83 14.33 10.82 16.41
CA VAL A 83 15.76 10.59 16.11
C VAL A 83 16.20 9.23 16.63
N GLU A 84 17.01 8.52 15.85
CA GLU A 84 17.60 7.23 16.23
C GLU A 84 18.87 7.41 17.08
N GLY A 85 18.82 6.99 18.35
CA GLY A 85 19.94 7.04 19.27
C GLY A 85 20.37 8.46 19.68
N ASN A 86 21.66 8.65 19.99
CA ASN A 86 22.24 9.94 20.37
C ASN A 86 22.79 10.74 19.17
N LYS A 87 22.15 10.62 18.01
CA LYS A 87 22.57 11.39 16.81
C LYS A 87 22.18 12.86 16.99
N ASP A 88 23.10 13.75 16.69
CA ASP A 88 22.81 15.19 16.63
C ASP A 88 21.99 15.47 15.36
N CYS A 89 20.67 15.56 15.50
CA CYS A 89 19.77 15.87 14.40
C CYS A 89 19.72 17.36 14.06
N SER A 90 20.30 18.24 14.89
CA SER A 90 20.27 19.70 14.69
C SER A 90 20.83 20.14 13.32
N ARG A 91 21.56 19.23 12.65
CA ARG A 91 22.19 19.45 11.34
C ARG A 91 21.74 18.50 10.25
N THR A 92 20.86 17.54 10.54
CA THR A 92 20.42 16.55 9.56
C THR A 92 18.97 16.85 9.17
N PRO A 93 18.70 17.23 7.92
CA PRO A 93 17.33 17.47 7.48
C PRO A 93 16.52 16.17 7.50
N LEU A 94 15.21 16.29 7.73
CA LEU A 94 14.28 15.19 7.46
C LEU A 94 14.02 15.15 5.96
N VAL A 95 14.35 14.03 5.33
CA VAL A 95 14.07 13.79 3.91
C VAL A 95 13.05 12.67 3.79
N LEU A 96 11.94 12.94 3.12
CA LEU A 96 10.87 12.00 2.82
C LEU A 96 10.82 11.79 1.31
N ASN A 97 10.68 10.54 0.88
CA ASN A 97 10.42 10.23 -0.53
C ASN A 97 8.97 10.57 -0.87
N GLY A 98 8.73 11.04 -2.10
CA GLY A 98 7.40 11.34 -2.60
C GLY A 98 7.44 11.52 -4.10
N GLU A 99 6.62 10.76 -4.84
CA GLU A 99 6.55 10.79 -6.29
C GLU A 99 5.10 10.96 -6.75
N GLU A 100 4.90 11.86 -7.72
CA GLU A 100 3.57 12.16 -8.28
C GLU A 100 2.53 12.60 -7.23
N LEU A 101 2.99 13.28 -6.17
CA LEU A 101 2.16 13.79 -5.09
C LEU A 101 1.94 15.30 -5.26
N GLU A 102 0.70 15.75 -5.19
CA GLU A 102 0.39 17.17 -5.03
C GLU A 102 0.25 17.49 -3.54
N LEU A 103 1.23 18.18 -2.97
CA LEU A 103 1.21 18.59 -1.56
C LEU A 103 0.19 19.72 -1.35
N LEU A 104 -0.83 19.46 -0.54
CA LEU A 104 -1.89 20.40 -0.20
C LEU A 104 -1.63 21.09 1.14
N GLU A 105 -1.15 20.32 2.14
CA GLU A 105 -0.91 20.82 3.49
C GLU A 105 0.24 20.03 4.14
N ILE A 106 1.02 20.74 4.98
CA ILE A 106 2.05 20.13 5.82
C ILE A 106 2.06 20.83 7.18
N LYS A 107 2.06 20.03 8.26
CA LYS A 107 2.13 20.52 9.64
C LYS A 107 3.19 19.79 10.44
N LEU A 108 3.84 20.50 11.34
CA LEU A 108 4.75 19.96 12.33
C LEU A 108 4.21 20.24 13.73
N ASP A 109 3.93 19.20 14.53
CA ASP A 109 3.31 19.28 15.87
C ASP A 109 1.99 20.11 15.89
N GLY A 110 1.24 20.07 14.78
CA GLY A 110 -0.01 20.79 14.60
C GLY A 110 0.13 22.18 13.97
N ASP A 111 1.31 22.74 13.92
CA ASP A 111 1.57 24.06 13.32
C ASP A 111 1.83 23.92 11.81
N LEU A 112 1.16 24.77 11.02
CA LEU A 112 1.33 24.80 9.56
C LEU A 112 2.73 25.31 9.23
N LEU A 113 3.48 24.58 8.40
CA LEU A 113 4.79 25.01 7.93
C LEU A 113 4.67 26.03 6.78
N ASP A 114 5.47 27.09 6.86
CA ASP A 114 5.61 28.05 5.79
C ASP A 114 6.44 27.49 4.62
N ARG A 115 6.23 28.04 3.42
CA ARG A 115 6.94 27.61 2.18
C ARG A 115 8.46 27.68 2.25
N ASN A 116 9.03 28.50 3.13
CA ASN A 116 10.47 28.65 3.33
C ASN A 116 11.08 27.64 4.32
N GLU A 117 10.25 26.87 5.02
CA GLU A 117 10.69 25.89 6.02
C GLU A 117 10.93 24.49 5.43
N PHE A 118 10.44 24.25 4.22
CA PHE A 118 10.63 22.99 3.52
C PHE A 118 10.93 23.20 2.03
N VAL A 119 11.53 22.19 1.42
CA VAL A 119 11.74 22.09 -0.02
C VAL A 119 11.00 20.86 -0.52
N HIS A 120 10.23 21.01 -1.59
CA HIS A 120 9.51 19.94 -2.24
C HIS A 120 9.84 19.96 -3.73
N ASP A 121 10.27 18.82 -4.25
CA ASP A 121 10.53 18.54 -5.65
C ASP A 121 9.72 17.33 -6.15
N SER A 122 10.05 16.80 -7.32
CA SER A 122 9.35 15.66 -7.93
C SER A 122 9.56 14.32 -7.23
N GLU A 123 10.56 14.19 -6.36
CA GLU A 123 10.99 12.93 -5.75
C GLU A 123 11.03 12.97 -4.23
N SER A 124 10.99 14.19 -3.63
CA SER A 124 11.20 14.33 -2.20
C SER A 124 10.55 15.57 -1.58
N LEU A 125 10.34 15.47 -0.27
CA LEU A 125 10.03 16.56 0.64
C LEU A 125 11.12 16.64 1.71
N THR A 126 11.80 17.77 1.81
CA THR A 126 12.89 17.99 2.76
C THR A 126 12.55 19.11 3.74
N ILE A 127 12.58 18.81 5.04
CA ILE A 127 12.42 19.80 6.12
C ILE A 127 13.78 19.99 6.78
N SER A 128 14.31 21.23 6.71
CA SER A 128 15.69 21.51 7.09
C SER A 128 15.95 21.40 8.60
N LYS A 129 14.94 21.67 9.42
CA LYS A 129 15.04 21.65 10.89
C LYS A 129 13.79 21.02 11.48
N VAL A 130 13.98 19.97 12.26
CA VAL A 130 12.92 19.30 13.01
C VAL A 130 13.37 19.04 14.44
N PRO A 131 12.46 18.91 15.41
CA PRO A 131 12.77 18.47 16.78
C PRO A 131 13.27 17.01 16.83
N ASP A 132 13.78 16.58 17.99
CA ASP A 132 14.20 15.19 18.19
C ASP A 132 13.06 14.19 18.15
N SER A 133 11.85 14.63 18.46
CA SER A 133 10.61 13.85 18.40
C SER A 133 9.46 14.78 18.04
N PHE A 134 8.66 14.40 17.05
CA PHE A 134 7.58 15.24 16.55
C PHE A 134 6.49 14.41 15.83
N LEU A 135 5.35 15.04 15.62
CA LEU A 135 4.29 14.59 14.74
C LEU A 135 4.36 15.37 13.43
N LEU A 136 4.54 14.67 12.32
CA LEU A 136 4.42 15.28 10.99
C LEU A 136 3.09 14.88 10.37
N GLU A 137 2.36 15.88 9.88
CA GLU A 137 1.11 15.69 9.17
C GLU A 137 1.25 16.22 7.76
N THR A 138 0.88 15.42 6.77
CA THR A 138 0.83 15.82 5.36
C THR A 138 -0.53 15.52 4.78
N LYS A 139 -1.01 16.37 3.90
CA LYS A 139 -2.19 16.10 3.08
C LYS A 139 -1.78 16.24 1.62
N VAL A 140 -2.04 15.19 0.86
CA VAL A 140 -1.72 15.15 -0.58
C VAL A 140 -2.94 14.79 -1.40
N ARG A 141 -2.91 15.18 -2.67
CA ARG A 141 -3.80 14.70 -3.71
C ARG A 141 -3.01 13.83 -4.67
N ILE A 142 -3.59 12.70 -5.05
CA ILE A 142 -3.05 11.77 -6.05
C ILE A 142 -4.12 11.38 -7.04
N HIS A 143 -3.72 10.81 -8.19
CA HIS A 143 -4.59 10.46 -9.30
C HIS A 143 -4.45 8.96 -9.66
N PRO A 144 -5.03 8.03 -8.87
CA PRO A 144 -4.92 6.59 -9.12
C PRO A 144 -5.46 6.16 -10.49
N GLU A 145 -6.45 6.89 -11.04
CA GLU A 145 -7.04 6.64 -12.36
C GLU A 145 -6.07 6.94 -13.52
N LYS A 146 -5.06 7.79 -13.29
CA LYS A 146 -4.00 8.12 -14.25
C LYS A 146 -2.73 7.29 -14.04
N ASN A 147 -2.64 6.57 -12.93
CA ASN A 147 -1.46 5.79 -12.58
C ASN A 147 -1.36 4.55 -13.47
N THR A 148 -0.45 4.58 -14.42
CA THR A 148 -0.14 3.48 -15.36
C THR A 148 1.15 2.74 -15.00
N SER A 149 1.90 3.21 -13.99
CA SER A 149 3.11 2.53 -13.51
C SER A 149 2.79 1.26 -12.73
N LEU A 150 1.55 1.13 -12.21
CA LEU A 150 1.11 0.04 -11.35
C LEU A 150 1.94 -0.06 -10.05
N GLU A 151 2.40 1.09 -9.57
CA GLU A 151 3.10 1.27 -8.30
C GLU A 151 2.34 2.28 -7.42
N GLY A 152 2.34 2.06 -6.10
CA GLY A 152 1.51 2.84 -5.18
C GLY A 152 0.03 2.47 -5.28
N LEU A 153 -0.86 3.45 -5.22
CA LEU A 153 -2.30 3.28 -5.39
C LEU A 153 -2.70 3.51 -6.86
N TYR A 154 -3.42 2.57 -7.45
CA TYR A 154 -3.90 2.64 -8.84
C TYR A 154 -5.26 1.99 -9.01
N ARG A 155 -5.86 2.19 -10.18
CA ARG A 155 -7.12 1.50 -10.57
C ARG A 155 -6.81 0.30 -11.45
N SER A 156 -7.42 -0.85 -11.11
CA SER A 156 -7.44 -2.07 -11.92
C SER A 156 -8.90 -2.42 -12.24
N GLY A 157 -9.35 -2.05 -13.43
CA GLY A 157 -10.77 -2.16 -13.77
C GLY A 157 -11.63 -1.25 -12.87
N SER A 158 -12.56 -1.85 -12.12
CA SER A 158 -13.42 -1.15 -11.16
C SER A 158 -12.83 -1.09 -9.73
N LEU A 159 -11.65 -1.66 -9.50
CA LEU A 159 -11.05 -1.74 -8.17
C LEU A 159 -9.98 -0.66 -7.99
N PHE A 160 -9.87 -0.11 -6.78
CA PHE A 160 -8.66 0.52 -6.29
C PHE A 160 -7.80 -0.55 -5.59
N CYS A 161 -6.52 -0.60 -5.91
CA CYS A 161 -5.58 -1.49 -5.28
C CYS A 161 -4.19 -0.87 -5.19
N THR A 162 -3.36 -1.43 -4.31
CA THR A 162 -1.99 -0.96 -4.10
C THR A 162 -0.96 -2.00 -4.51
N GLN A 163 0.18 -1.53 -5.00
CA GLN A 163 1.43 -2.28 -5.13
C GLN A 163 2.56 -1.41 -4.59
N CYS A 164 3.07 -1.75 -3.41
CA CYS A 164 4.09 -0.95 -2.74
C CYS A 164 5.50 -1.54 -2.80
N GLU A 165 5.66 -2.82 -3.10
CA GLU A 165 6.97 -3.42 -3.29
C GLU A 165 7.54 -3.08 -4.69
N ALA A 166 8.77 -2.51 -4.77
CA ALA A 166 9.71 -2.28 -3.66
C ALA A 166 9.59 -0.86 -3.05
N GLU A 167 9.18 0.17 -3.80
CA GLU A 167 9.24 1.60 -3.43
C GLU A 167 7.97 2.36 -3.82
N GLY A 168 6.81 1.68 -3.90
CA GLY A 168 5.55 2.28 -4.32
C GLY A 168 4.82 3.08 -3.26
N PHE A 169 5.14 2.93 -1.97
CA PHE A 169 4.45 3.67 -0.89
C PHE A 169 4.65 5.19 -1.02
N ARG A 170 5.80 5.64 -1.54
CA ARG A 170 6.10 7.06 -1.83
C ARG A 170 5.18 7.70 -2.86
N ARG A 171 4.41 6.92 -3.62
CA ARG A 171 3.38 7.39 -4.55
C ARG A 171 1.99 7.51 -3.90
N ILE A 172 1.88 7.19 -2.62
CA ILE A 172 0.65 7.34 -1.83
C ILE A 172 0.75 8.54 -0.91
N THR A 173 1.88 8.70 -0.24
CA THR A 173 2.16 9.81 0.68
C THR A 173 3.67 10.00 0.86
N PHE A 174 4.08 11.16 1.42
CA PHE A 174 5.46 11.40 1.79
C PHE A 174 5.88 10.50 2.96
N PHE A 175 6.95 9.72 2.75
CA PHE A 175 7.43 8.76 3.75
C PHE A 175 8.94 8.49 3.57
N PRO A 176 9.70 8.15 4.63
CA PRO A 176 11.04 7.58 4.46
C PRO A 176 10.90 6.14 3.97
N ASP A 177 10.67 5.99 2.66
CA ASP A 177 10.26 4.74 2.00
C ASP A 177 11.44 3.78 1.84
N ARG A 178 11.81 3.15 2.96
CA ARG A 178 12.96 2.27 3.12
C ARG A 178 12.54 1.01 3.88
N PRO A 179 13.10 -0.18 3.55
CA PRO A 179 12.76 -1.44 4.22
C PRO A 179 13.21 -1.52 5.70
N ASP A 180 14.14 -0.66 6.13
CA ASP A 180 14.64 -0.58 7.50
C ASP A 180 13.90 0.45 8.38
N VAL A 181 12.89 1.13 7.83
CA VAL A 181 11.95 1.98 8.58
C VAL A 181 10.65 1.19 8.77
N MET A 182 10.44 0.74 10.01
CA MET A 182 9.30 -0.12 10.38
C MET A 182 8.38 0.62 11.33
N ALA A 183 7.08 0.62 11.02
CA ALA A 183 6.04 1.31 11.79
C ALA A 183 4.77 0.46 11.93
N CYS A 184 3.96 0.74 12.95
CA CYS A 184 2.59 0.27 13.05
C CYS A 184 1.68 1.16 12.21
N TYR A 185 0.66 0.56 11.59
CA TYR A 185 -0.22 1.28 10.66
C TYR A 185 -1.66 1.26 11.16
N ARG A 186 -2.27 2.44 11.10
CA ARG A 186 -3.71 2.62 11.16
C ARG A 186 -4.17 3.23 9.84
N THR A 187 -5.16 2.62 9.21
CA THR A 187 -5.65 3.06 7.89
C THR A 187 -7.16 3.23 7.93
N ARG A 188 -7.64 4.44 7.71
CA ARG A 188 -9.05 4.73 7.44
C ARG A 188 -9.21 4.92 5.94
N ILE A 189 -10.14 4.19 5.35
CA ILE A 189 -10.50 4.28 3.94
C ILE A 189 -11.94 4.76 3.87
N GLU A 190 -12.21 5.74 3.01
CA GLU A 190 -13.54 6.25 2.72
C GLU A 190 -13.79 6.23 1.22
N ALA A 191 -14.96 5.70 0.80
CA ALA A 191 -15.34 5.61 -0.60
C ALA A 191 -16.86 5.69 -0.78
N ASP A 192 -17.31 5.78 -2.03
CA ASP A 192 -18.70 5.58 -2.41
C ASP A 192 -19.15 4.17 -2.05
N ALA A 193 -20.31 4.04 -1.35
CA ALA A 193 -20.74 2.76 -0.80
C ALA A 193 -21.34 1.83 -1.86
N GLU A 194 -21.85 2.36 -2.95
CA GLU A 194 -22.44 1.59 -4.05
C GLU A 194 -21.36 1.00 -4.97
N HIS A 195 -20.36 1.82 -5.33
CA HIS A 195 -19.30 1.39 -6.24
C HIS A 195 -18.14 0.62 -5.55
N TYR A 196 -17.91 0.89 -4.27
CA TYR A 196 -16.81 0.29 -3.49
C TYR A 196 -17.31 -0.27 -2.16
N PRO A 197 -18.22 -1.28 -2.16
CA PRO A 197 -18.83 -1.80 -0.92
C PRO A 197 -17.85 -2.50 0.02
N VAL A 198 -16.69 -2.92 -0.48
CA VAL A 198 -15.64 -3.57 0.31
C VAL A 198 -14.42 -2.68 0.39
N LEU A 199 -13.97 -2.39 1.63
CA LEU A 199 -12.78 -1.58 1.93
C LEU A 199 -11.84 -2.40 2.83
N LEU A 200 -10.66 -2.73 2.33
CA LEU A 200 -9.71 -3.62 2.99
C LEU A 200 -8.34 -2.96 3.15
N SER A 201 -7.66 -3.24 4.28
CA SER A 201 -6.25 -2.90 4.47
C SER A 201 -5.56 -3.93 5.38
N ASN A 202 -4.27 -3.70 5.69
CA ASN A 202 -3.51 -4.56 6.61
C ASN A 202 -4.08 -4.53 8.03
N GLY A 203 -3.90 -5.64 8.76
CA GLY A 203 -4.26 -5.76 10.15
C GLY A 203 -5.71 -6.17 10.39
N ASN A 204 -6.29 -5.75 11.51
CA ASN A 204 -7.64 -6.09 11.91
C ASN A 204 -8.61 -4.92 11.66
N PRO A 205 -9.87 -5.19 11.25
CA PRO A 205 -10.88 -4.15 11.16
C PRO A 205 -11.29 -3.71 12.58
N THR A 206 -11.19 -2.41 12.84
CA THR A 206 -11.51 -1.82 14.17
C THR A 206 -12.72 -0.89 14.16
N GLY A 207 -13.21 -0.52 12.97
CA GLY A 207 -14.40 0.28 12.83
C GLY A 207 -14.89 0.42 11.40
N SER A 208 -16.17 0.70 11.24
CA SER A 208 -16.78 1.02 9.95
C SER A 208 -18.07 1.82 10.18
N GLY A 209 -18.52 2.53 9.16
CA GLY A 209 -19.76 3.28 9.23
C GLY A 209 -20.18 3.87 7.89
N ILE A 210 -21.40 4.36 7.85
CA ILE A 210 -22.02 5.02 6.69
C ILE A 210 -22.02 6.52 6.95
N LEU A 211 -21.78 7.32 5.92
CA LEU A 211 -21.87 8.76 5.93
C LEU A 211 -23.16 9.22 5.24
N GLU A 212 -23.62 10.43 5.55
CA GLU A 212 -24.91 10.96 5.05
C GLU A 212 -24.93 11.15 3.52
N ASN A 213 -23.77 11.23 2.87
CA ASN A 213 -23.62 11.52 1.44
C ASN A 213 -23.52 10.26 0.56
N GLY A 214 -23.96 9.09 1.03
CA GLY A 214 -23.86 7.81 0.29
C GLY A 214 -22.48 7.20 0.30
N ARG A 215 -21.56 7.79 1.06
CA ARG A 215 -20.22 7.23 1.26
C ARG A 215 -20.18 6.37 2.52
N HIS A 216 -19.17 5.55 2.64
CA HIS A 216 -18.89 4.76 3.85
C HIS A 216 -17.39 4.74 4.13
N TRP A 217 -17.04 4.26 5.32
CA TRP A 217 -15.66 4.14 5.73
C TRP A 217 -15.40 2.86 6.50
N ALA A 218 -14.14 2.41 6.47
CA ALA A 218 -13.62 1.34 7.29
C ALA A 218 -12.27 1.75 7.88
N VAL A 219 -11.98 1.28 9.11
CA VAL A 219 -10.70 1.48 9.79
C VAL A 219 -10.06 0.12 10.05
N TRP A 220 -8.78 0.04 9.76
CA TRP A 220 -7.93 -1.11 9.93
C TRP A 220 -6.73 -0.74 10.80
N GLU A 221 -6.33 -1.61 11.70
CA GLU A 221 -5.17 -1.42 12.56
C GLU A 221 -4.25 -2.64 12.48
N ASP A 222 -3.01 -2.42 12.06
CA ASP A 222 -1.95 -3.42 12.08
C ASP A 222 -0.98 -3.08 13.20
N PRO A 223 -1.02 -3.83 14.30
CA PRO A 223 -0.24 -3.53 15.51
C PRO A 223 1.23 -3.90 15.40
N PHE A 224 1.61 -4.67 14.36
CA PHE A 224 2.98 -5.12 14.19
C PHE A 224 3.78 -4.17 13.31
N PRO A 225 4.98 -3.73 13.77
CA PRO A 225 5.83 -2.90 12.95
C PRO A 225 6.22 -3.60 11.64
N LYS A 226 5.92 -2.96 10.53
CA LYS A 226 6.27 -3.45 9.19
C LYS A 226 6.84 -2.34 8.32
N PRO A 227 7.68 -2.67 7.33
CA PRO A 227 8.15 -1.71 6.33
C PRO A 227 7.00 -1.29 5.39
N SER A 228 7.14 -0.10 4.80
CA SER A 228 6.14 0.50 3.91
C SER A 228 5.82 -0.33 2.67
N TYR A 229 6.76 -1.12 2.16
CA TYR A 229 6.52 -1.96 0.99
C TYR A 229 5.48 -3.08 1.22
N LEU A 230 5.16 -3.41 2.48
CA LEU A 230 4.11 -4.37 2.85
C LEU A 230 2.74 -3.71 3.04
N PHE A 231 2.64 -2.38 2.89
CA PHE A 231 1.35 -1.71 2.95
C PHE A 231 0.46 -2.18 1.80
N ALA A 232 -0.79 -2.49 2.12
CA ALA A 232 -1.79 -2.89 1.14
C ALA A 232 -3.17 -2.32 1.47
N MET A 233 -3.89 -1.89 0.44
CA MET A 233 -5.31 -1.59 0.51
C MET A 233 -6.02 -2.01 -0.78
N VAL A 234 -7.28 -2.39 -0.66
CA VAL A 234 -8.17 -2.67 -1.78
C VAL A 234 -9.54 -2.08 -1.50
N ALA A 235 -10.16 -1.46 -2.51
CA ALA A 235 -11.54 -1.01 -2.45
C ALA A 235 -12.27 -1.40 -3.74
N GLY A 236 -13.49 -1.95 -3.62
CA GLY A 236 -14.27 -2.34 -4.78
C GLY A 236 -15.42 -3.28 -4.49
N GLU A 237 -16.08 -3.73 -5.56
CA GLU A 237 -17.08 -4.78 -5.50
C GLU A 237 -16.39 -6.15 -5.50
N LEU A 238 -16.42 -6.84 -4.35
CA LEU A 238 -15.76 -8.12 -4.14
C LEU A 238 -16.69 -9.11 -3.45
N GLU A 239 -16.60 -10.38 -3.87
CA GLU A 239 -17.22 -11.51 -3.18
C GLU A 239 -16.23 -12.06 -2.14
N CYS A 240 -16.76 -12.59 -1.02
CA CYS A 240 -15.96 -13.13 0.07
C CYS A 240 -16.19 -14.64 0.25
N LEU A 241 -15.11 -15.42 0.18
CA LEU A 241 -15.08 -16.80 0.66
C LEU A 241 -14.59 -16.79 2.11
N GLU A 242 -15.47 -17.13 3.05
CA GLU A 242 -15.13 -17.19 4.48
C GLU A 242 -15.00 -18.64 4.95
N ASP A 243 -14.01 -18.91 5.78
CA ASP A 243 -13.80 -20.16 6.49
C ASP A 243 -13.13 -19.92 7.84
N ARG A 244 -12.83 -20.96 8.59
CA ARG A 244 -12.20 -20.89 9.92
C ARG A 244 -11.06 -21.86 10.04
N TYR A 245 -10.04 -21.43 10.79
CA TYR A 245 -8.94 -22.26 11.23
C TYR A 245 -8.90 -22.29 12.76
N THR A 246 -8.56 -23.42 13.35
CA THR A 246 -8.36 -23.54 14.80
C THR A 246 -6.88 -23.82 15.04
N THR A 247 -6.20 -22.90 15.71
CA THR A 247 -4.77 -23.02 16.03
C THR A 247 -4.53 -24.15 17.05
N VAL A 248 -3.28 -24.55 17.22
CA VAL A 248 -2.87 -25.57 18.20
C VAL A 248 -3.28 -25.18 19.64
N SER A 249 -3.25 -23.90 20.00
CA SER A 249 -3.74 -23.41 21.30
C SER A 249 -5.27 -23.39 21.42
N GLY A 250 -6.00 -23.73 20.36
CA GLY A 250 -7.48 -23.74 20.33
C GLY A 250 -8.11 -22.38 19.98
N ARG A 251 -7.32 -21.38 19.58
CA ARG A 251 -7.83 -20.08 19.12
C ARG A 251 -8.49 -20.23 17.76
N LYS A 252 -9.66 -19.63 17.58
CA LYS A 252 -10.38 -19.63 16.31
C LYS A 252 -10.01 -18.41 15.50
N VAL A 253 -9.49 -18.63 14.29
CA VAL A 253 -9.14 -17.61 13.32
C VAL A 253 -10.14 -17.62 12.19
N THR A 254 -10.73 -16.48 11.85
CA THR A 254 -11.60 -16.34 10.69
C THR A 254 -10.73 -16.03 9.46
N LEU A 255 -10.90 -16.84 8.41
CA LEU A 255 -10.18 -16.71 7.14
C LEU A 255 -11.13 -16.14 6.09
N ARG A 256 -10.69 -15.13 5.36
CA ARG A 256 -11.48 -14.51 4.28
C ARG A 256 -10.62 -14.30 3.05
N ILE A 257 -11.13 -14.76 1.91
CA ILE A 257 -10.54 -14.53 0.59
C ILE A 257 -11.53 -13.69 -0.20
N TYR A 258 -11.08 -12.52 -0.62
CA TYR A 258 -11.88 -11.60 -1.42
C TYR A 258 -11.46 -11.68 -2.87
N VAL A 259 -12.44 -11.80 -3.77
CA VAL A 259 -12.22 -11.95 -5.21
C VAL A 259 -13.28 -11.18 -5.99
N GLU A 260 -12.97 -10.83 -7.24
CA GLU A 260 -13.94 -10.26 -8.15
C GLU A 260 -15.14 -11.19 -8.33
N PRO A 261 -16.36 -10.65 -8.57
CA PRO A 261 -17.58 -11.44 -8.74
C PRO A 261 -17.43 -12.60 -9.74
N GLY A 262 -17.98 -13.76 -9.38
CA GLY A 262 -17.93 -14.96 -10.21
C GLY A 262 -16.66 -15.81 -10.05
N ASN A 263 -15.73 -15.45 -9.15
CA ASN A 263 -14.47 -16.20 -8.94
C ASN A 263 -14.41 -17.02 -7.64
N LEU A 264 -15.48 -17.09 -6.85
CA LEU A 264 -15.49 -17.80 -5.56
C LEU A 264 -15.08 -19.28 -5.68
N GLU A 265 -15.62 -20.00 -6.67
CA GLU A 265 -15.29 -21.43 -6.84
C GLU A 265 -13.81 -21.67 -7.13
N ARG A 266 -13.17 -20.75 -7.87
CA ARG A 266 -11.73 -20.80 -8.18
C ARG A 266 -10.87 -20.55 -6.95
N SER A 267 -11.41 -19.90 -5.93
CA SER A 267 -10.71 -19.53 -4.69
C SER A 267 -10.69 -20.64 -3.63
N ARG A 268 -11.42 -21.75 -3.84
CA ARG A 268 -11.46 -22.87 -2.88
C ARG A 268 -10.08 -23.49 -2.64
N HIS A 269 -9.28 -23.63 -3.70
CA HIS A 269 -7.91 -24.11 -3.57
C HIS A 269 -7.03 -23.16 -2.77
N ALA A 270 -7.20 -21.85 -2.94
CA ALA A 270 -6.47 -20.84 -2.16
C ALA A 270 -6.83 -20.93 -0.66
N MET A 271 -8.11 -21.14 -0.32
CA MET A 271 -8.53 -21.32 1.06
C MET A 271 -7.95 -22.61 1.68
N TRP A 272 -7.95 -23.71 0.93
CA TRP A 272 -7.29 -24.95 1.37
C TRP A 272 -5.79 -24.72 1.59
N SER A 273 -5.09 -24.13 0.63
CA SER A 273 -3.64 -23.84 0.73
C SER A 273 -3.31 -22.93 1.91
N LEU A 274 -4.16 -21.94 2.21
CA LEU A 274 -3.99 -21.07 3.37
C LEU A 274 -4.01 -21.86 4.68
N LYS A 275 -4.98 -22.77 4.84
CA LYS A 275 -5.07 -23.62 6.04
C LYS A 275 -3.88 -24.56 6.18
N GLU A 276 -3.46 -25.21 5.10
CA GLU A 276 -2.28 -26.08 5.08
C GLU A 276 -1.00 -25.32 5.45
N SER A 277 -0.88 -24.05 4.96
CA SER A 277 0.27 -23.20 5.28
C SER A 277 0.28 -22.81 6.75
N MET A 278 -0.87 -22.47 7.34
CA MET A 278 -0.98 -22.16 8.77
C MET A 278 -0.63 -23.36 9.64
N GLU A 279 -1.15 -24.54 9.29
CA GLU A 279 -0.81 -25.78 9.99
C GLU A 279 0.68 -26.11 9.88
N TRP A 280 1.27 -25.95 8.69
CA TRP A 280 2.68 -26.17 8.48
C TRP A 280 3.58 -25.23 9.31
N ASP A 281 3.23 -23.95 9.40
CA ASP A 281 3.95 -22.97 10.22
C ASP A 281 3.91 -23.33 11.72
N GLU A 282 2.73 -23.76 12.21
CA GLU A 282 2.58 -24.24 13.59
C GLU A 282 3.44 -25.47 13.86
N GLN A 283 3.38 -26.47 12.98
CA GLN A 283 4.14 -27.72 13.15
C GLN A 283 5.65 -27.51 12.99
N ARG A 284 6.07 -26.68 12.03
CA ARG A 284 7.47 -26.51 11.67
C ARG A 284 8.21 -25.52 12.55
N PHE A 285 7.58 -24.41 12.91
CA PHE A 285 8.18 -23.28 13.62
C PHE A 285 7.57 -23.01 15.00
N GLY A 286 6.49 -23.70 15.37
CA GLY A 286 5.74 -23.44 16.59
C GLY A 286 5.14 -22.02 16.61
N ARG A 287 4.79 -21.48 15.43
CA ARG A 287 4.25 -20.13 15.27
C ARG A 287 2.77 -20.20 14.90
N GLU A 288 1.93 -19.78 15.83
CA GLU A 288 0.51 -19.56 15.55
C GLU A 288 0.32 -18.18 14.91
N TYR A 289 -0.69 -18.09 14.06
CA TYR A 289 -1.12 -16.78 13.54
C TYR A 289 -1.53 -15.85 14.70
N ASP A 290 -1.03 -14.64 14.72
CA ASP A 290 -1.09 -13.76 15.90
C ASP A 290 -1.83 -12.41 15.69
N LEU A 291 -2.48 -12.21 14.54
CA LEU A 291 -3.45 -11.11 14.29
C LEU A 291 -4.88 -11.49 14.61
#